data_b3cbadb5bdbb50816d9b27d1e5255d13
#
_entry.id   b3cbadb5bdbb50816d9b27d1e5255d13
#
_cell.length_a   1.000
_cell.length_b   1.000
_cell.length_c   1.000
_cell.angle_alpha   90.00
_cell.angle_beta   90.00
_cell.angle_gamma   90.00
#
_symmetry.space_group_name_H-M   'P 1'
#
loop_
_entity.id
_entity.type
_entity.pdbx_description
1 polymer ?
#
loop_
_entity_poly.entity_id
_entity_poly.type
_entity_poly.pdbx_seq_one_letter_code
_entity_poly.pdbx_strand_id
1 'polypeptide(L)'
;MKKSLIIISFLFLITACVKDTLNITDSGRRITINGLITSDSCFSVKISRSELLNDISVSSYNTLYSIDNAKVLVYMNDNYVDSLSYIFLGSGSPFEGPYISRMGNYSSGNMIPIPGNKYKIVVKAPGLPDATAAVTIPNLVKIERVDTFRTIVPLQYPDPYITTNVQLTCNVIFTDPGNEINYYMLNIYYVHEAWGYRHCFILNFFCNDPIPEEKFARWGTFGNDELQAVAFSDKIISGKKCSFPVTIELRDLGFPFYPVPDGTDTHKKNVYFRLYSISEEYYKYLQTLNKYEKNYNNPLSDPVLVNSNVNGGYGILGGAAVSSDSLVFTY
;
A
#
# COMPACT_ATOMS: atom_id res chain seq x y z
N MET A 1 44.16 -44.34 27.17
CA MET A 1 43.33 -44.52 25.96
C MET A 1 41.97 -43.74 25.98
N LYS A 2 41.20 -43.70 27.07
CA LYS A 2 39.91 -42.99 27.09
C LYS A 2 40.01 -41.45 26.90
N LYS A 3 41.08 -40.79 27.39
CA LYS A 3 41.26 -39.32 27.25
C LYS A 3 41.65 -38.91 25.84
N SER A 4 42.36 -39.72 25.09
CA SER A 4 42.72 -39.41 23.68
C SER A 4 41.50 -39.51 22.75
N LEU A 5 40.53 -40.38 23.02
CA LEU A 5 39.33 -40.55 22.21
C LEU A 5 38.43 -39.35 22.32
N ILE A 6 38.34 -38.69 23.52
CA ILE A 6 37.53 -37.48 23.74
C ILE A 6 38.10 -36.28 22.97
N ILE A 7 39.41 -36.13 22.94
CA ILE A 7 40.08 -35.05 22.21
C ILE A 7 39.88 -35.17 20.69
N ILE A 8 39.93 -36.37 20.15
CA ILE A 8 39.67 -36.63 18.72
C ILE A 8 38.21 -36.35 18.36
N SER A 9 37.24 -36.71 19.23
CA SER A 9 35.84 -36.41 19.03
C SER A 9 35.54 -34.90 19.07
N PHE A 10 36.26 -34.11 19.88
CA PHE A 10 36.08 -32.65 19.96
C PHE A 10 36.71 -31.94 18.74
N LEU A 11 37.75 -32.51 18.11
CA LEU A 11 38.37 -31.97 16.89
C LEU A 11 37.44 -32.11 15.65
N PHE A 12 36.59 -33.14 15.61
CA PHE A 12 35.65 -33.34 14.52
C PHE A 12 34.43 -32.39 14.57
N LEU A 13 34.13 -31.76 15.72
CA LEU A 13 33.05 -30.81 15.85
C LEU A 13 33.40 -29.39 15.34
N ILE A 14 34.67 -29.12 15.08
CA ILE A 14 35.13 -27.79 14.66
C ILE A 14 35.12 -27.64 13.13
N THR A 15 35.03 -28.73 12.37
CA THR A 15 35.05 -28.70 10.90
C THR A 15 33.67 -28.55 10.25
N ALA A 16 32.61 -28.42 11.02
CA ALA A 16 31.23 -28.29 10.52
C ALA A 16 30.78 -26.86 10.18
N CYS A 17 31.70 -25.87 10.23
CA CYS A 17 31.41 -24.57 9.61
C CYS A 17 31.79 -24.62 8.14
N VAL A 18 30.99 -25.30 7.33
CA VAL A 18 30.98 -25.06 5.89
C VAL A 18 30.42 -23.66 5.70
N LYS A 19 31.28 -22.73 5.36
CA LYS A 19 30.88 -21.48 4.77
C LYS A 19 30.25 -21.82 3.42
N ASP A 20 28.97 -22.11 3.39
CA ASP A 20 28.23 -22.03 2.15
C ASP A 20 28.31 -20.56 1.71
N THR A 21 29.31 -20.30 0.86
CA THR A 21 29.28 -19.09 0.04
C THR A 21 28.06 -19.28 -0.85
N LEU A 22 26.95 -18.70 -0.45
CA LEU A 22 25.82 -18.46 -1.34
C LEU A 22 26.42 -17.75 -2.57
N ASN A 23 26.66 -18.50 -3.64
CA ASN A 23 26.91 -17.92 -4.95
C ASN A 23 25.60 -17.27 -5.39
N ILE A 24 25.36 -16.07 -4.87
CA ILE A 24 24.33 -15.20 -5.38
C ILE A 24 24.82 -14.85 -6.78
N THR A 25 24.33 -15.58 -7.78
CA THR A 25 24.53 -15.22 -9.18
C THR A 25 23.98 -13.81 -9.34
N ASP A 26 24.85 -12.85 -9.58
CA ASP A 26 24.49 -11.49 -9.87
C ASP A 26 23.61 -11.47 -11.12
N SER A 27 22.30 -11.34 -10.90
CA SER A 27 21.31 -11.23 -12.00
C SER A 27 21.37 -9.86 -12.69
N GLY A 28 22.28 -8.99 -12.26
CA GLY A 28 22.39 -7.61 -12.72
C GLY A 28 21.27 -6.71 -12.20
N ARG A 29 21.45 -5.42 -12.35
CA ARG A 29 20.42 -4.42 -12.03
C ARG A 29 19.25 -4.56 -12.99
N ARG A 30 18.04 -4.42 -12.49
CA ARG A 30 16.79 -4.53 -13.25
C ARG A 30 15.85 -3.38 -12.94
N ILE A 31 14.96 -3.11 -13.87
CA ILE A 31 13.88 -2.15 -13.70
C ILE A 31 12.90 -2.68 -12.64
N THR A 32 12.47 -1.80 -11.75
CA THR A 32 11.39 -2.06 -10.79
C THR A 32 10.19 -1.18 -11.13
N ILE A 33 9.04 -1.82 -11.27
CA ILE A 33 7.76 -1.17 -11.58
C ILE A 33 6.87 -1.27 -10.35
N ASN A 34 6.43 -0.13 -9.81
CA ASN A 34 5.49 -0.10 -8.70
C ASN A 34 4.35 0.87 -9.02
N GLY A 35 3.13 0.38 -9.05
CA GLY A 35 1.95 1.21 -9.29
C GLY A 35 0.65 0.46 -9.02
N LEU A 36 -0.32 1.18 -8.47
CA LEU A 36 -1.72 0.82 -8.46
C LEU A 36 -2.46 1.82 -9.35
N ILE A 37 -2.85 1.39 -10.55
CA ILE A 37 -3.63 2.22 -11.46
C ILE A 37 -5.11 2.13 -11.09
N THR A 38 -5.76 3.27 -10.93
CA THR A 38 -7.13 3.34 -10.42
C THR A 38 -8.06 4.06 -11.39
N SER A 39 -9.35 3.70 -11.37
CA SER A 39 -10.38 4.26 -12.24
C SER A 39 -10.79 5.69 -11.90
N ASP A 40 -10.22 6.29 -10.87
CA ASP A 40 -10.56 7.65 -10.40
C ASP A 40 -9.36 8.60 -10.40
N SER A 41 -8.21 8.17 -10.90
CA SER A 41 -7.01 9.01 -11.01
C SER A 41 -6.28 8.79 -12.32
N CYS A 42 -5.41 9.74 -12.69
CA CYS A 42 -4.57 9.58 -13.86
C CYS A 42 -3.63 8.39 -13.74
N PHE A 43 -3.40 7.70 -14.86
CA PHE A 43 -2.47 6.58 -14.91
C PHE A 43 -1.09 7.01 -14.45
N SER A 44 -0.61 6.43 -13.36
CA SER A 44 0.68 6.78 -12.77
C SER A 44 1.39 5.57 -12.22
N VAL A 45 2.71 5.49 -12.44
CA VAL A 45 3.57 4.40 -11.93
C VAL A 45 4.92 4.96 -11.51
N LYS A 46 5.51 4.34 -10.49
CA LYS A 46 6.89 4.62 -10.08
C LYS A 46 7.83 3.65 -10.76
N ILE A 47 8.87 4.19 -11.40
CA ILE A 47 9.92 3.41 -12.03
C ILE A 47 11.22 3.66 -11.29
N SER A 48 11.84 2.57 -10.88
CA SER A 48 13.13 2.58 -10.19
C SER A 48 14.01 1.42 -10.69
N ARG A 49 15.22 1.32 -10.18
CA ARG A 49 16.09 0.17 -10.44
C ARG A 49 16.36 -0.61 -9.16
N SER A 50 16.60 -1.91 -9.27
CA SER A 50 17.12 -2.70 -8.19
C SER A 50 18.61 -2.39 -7.98
N GLU A 51 19.09 -2.58 -6.75
CA GLU A 51 20.52 -2.50 -6.45
C GLU A 51 21.06 -3.87 -6.04
N LEU A 52 22.35 -4.04 -6.23
CA LEU A 52 23.05 -5.23 -5.77
C LEU A 52 23.32 -5.10 -4.27
N LEU A 53 23.26 -6.21 -3.57
CA LEU A 53 23.45 -6.25 -2.12
C LEU A 53 24.80 -5.65 -1.70
N ASN A 54 25.84 -5.83 -2.53
CA ASN A 54 27.19 -5.33 -2.28
C ASN A 54 27.36 -3.81 -2.53
N ASP A 55 26.41 -3.19 -3.23
CA ASP A 55 26.48 -1.77 -3.61
C ASP A 55 25.65 -0.87 -2.67
N ILE A 56 24.95 -1.48 -1.69
CA ILE A 56 24.13 -0.75 -0.74
C ILE A 56 25.02 -0.06 0.29
N SER A 57 25.21 1.25 0.15
CA SER A 57 25.81 2.07 1.20
C SER A 57 24.73 2.69 2.08
N VAL A 58 24.94 2.66 3.39
CA VAL A 58 23.97 3.14 4.40
C VAL A 58 23.60 4.63 4.24
N SER A 59 24.39 5.40 3.51
CA SER A 59 24.22 6.84 3.31
C SER A 59 23.36 7.25 2.11
N SER A 60 22.89 6.31 1.28
CA SER A 60 22.26 6.63 -0.01
C SER A 60 20.80 6.15 -0.15
N TYR A 61 20.07 6.03 0.95
CA TYR A 61 18.79 5.32 1.00
C TYR A 61 17.67 5.80 0.07
N ASN A 62 17.66 7.03 -0.45
CA ASN A 62 16.42 7.53 -1.09
C ASN A 62 16.56 8.17 -2.47
N THR A 63 17.74 8.48 -2.95
CA THR A 63 17.86 9.28 -4.18
C THR A 63 18.42 8.55 -5.40
N LEU A 64 19.07 7.42 -5.21
CA LEU A 64 19.86 6.77 -6.26
C LEU A 64 19.09 5.78 -7.13
N TYR A 65 17.88 5.41 -6.75
CA TYR A 65 17.17 4.30 -7.37
C TYR A 65 16.05 4.72 -8.33
N SER A 66 15.59 5.96 -8.29
CA SER A 66 14.58 6.48 -9.20
C SER A 66 15.18 6.67 -10.61
N ILE A 67 14.48 6.22 -11.62
CA ILE A 67 14.84 6.43 -13.02
C ILE A 67 13.96 7.56 -13.54
N ASP A 68 14.55 8.65 -14.03
CA ASP A 68 13.86 9.83 -14.54
C ASP A 68 13.87 9.93 -16.07
N ASN A 69 14.63 9.09 -16.74
CA ASN A 69 14.87 9.07 -18.19
C ASN A 69 14.39 7.78 -18.86
N ALA A 70 13.48 7.03 -18.24
CA ALA A 70 12.88 5.85 -18.86
C ALA A 70 11.83 6.25 -19.91
N LYS A 71 11.71 5.41 -20.93
CA LYS A 71 10.56 5.45 -21.86
C LYS A 71 9.52 4.46 -21.37
N VAL A 72 8.34 4.96 -20.97
CA VAL A 72 7.23 4.15 -20.44
C VAL A 72 6.07 4.22 -21.42
N LEU A 73 5.81 3.12 -22.12
CA LEU A 73 4.74 3.00 -23.12
C LEU A 73 3.55 2.28 -22.50
N VAL A 74 2.34 2.78 -22.74
CA VAL A 74 1.08 2.22 -22.27
C VAL A 74 0.26 1.66 -23.42
N TYR A 75 -0.24 0.45 -23.24
CA TYR A 75 -1.14 -0.24 -24.14
C TYR A 75 -2.45 -0.55 -23.42
N MET A 76 -3.58 -0.36 -24.08
CA MET A 76 -4.90 -0.76 -23.63
C MET A 76 -5.46 -1.78 -24.62
N ASN A 77 -5.80 -2.98 -24.15
CA ASN A 77 -6.26 -4.10 -24.96
C ASN A 77 -5.34 -4.37 -26.16
N ASP A 78 -4.02 -4.40 -25.87
CA ASP A 78 -2.92 -4.60 -26.80
C ASP A 78 -2.70 -3.47 -27.85
N ASN A 79 -3.49 -2.38 -27.82
CA ASN A 79 -3.30 -1.19 -28.66
C ASN A 79 -2.49 -0.14 -27.90
N TYR A 80 -1.49 0.44 -28.54
CA TYR A 80 -0.76 1.59 -27.99
C TYR A 80 -1.71 2.77 -27.78
N VAL A 81 -1.68 3.37 -26.59
CA VAL A 81 -2.56 4.49 -26.23
C VAL A 81 -1.80 5.72 -25.75
N ASP A 82 -0.67 5.56 -25.05
CA ASP A 82 0.04 6.70 -24.46
C ASP A 82 1.51 6.39 -24.15
N SER A 83 2.28 7.44 -23.87
CA SER A 83 3.63 7.39 -23.31
C SER A 83 3.69 8.29 -22.08
N LEU A 84 4.04 7.71 -20.93
CA LEU A 84 4.05 8.45 -19.68
C LEU A 84 5.25 9.39 -19.59
N SER A 85 5.02 10.57 -19.04
CA SER A 85 6.05 11.57 -18.76
C SER A 85 6.47 11.51 -17.29
N TYR A 86 7.76 11.71 -17.03
CA TYR A 86 8.26 11.82 -15.66
C TYR A 86 7.79 13.13 -15.04
N ILE A 87 7.15 13.03 -13.88
CA ILE A 87 6.72 14.17 -13.06
C ILE A 87 7.51 14.12 -11.76
N PHE A 88 8.31 15.14 -11.54
CA PHE A 88 9.02 15.30 -10.27
C PHE A 88 8.02 15.76 -9.21
N LEU A 89 7.87 14.95 -8.17
CA LEU A 89 7.12 15.32 -6.99
C LEU A 89 8.11 16.01 -6.04
N GLY A 90 8.26 17.34 -6.19
CA GLY A 90 9.17 18.14 -5.39
C GLY A 90 8.92 17.93 -3.88
N SER A 91 9.95 18.01 -3.06
CA SER A 91 9.82 18.04 -1.61
C SER A 91 8.96 19.25 -1.21
N GLY A 92 7.75 19.01 -0.79
CA GLY A 92 6.80 20.07 -0.41
C GLY A 92 7.05 20.71 0.94
N SER A 93 8.09 20.31 1.67
CA SER A 93 8.41 20.84 3.00
C SER A 93 9.83 21.40 3.09
N PRO A 94 10.01 22.66 3.50
CA PRO A 94 11.33 23.22 3.80
C PRO A 94 11.98 22.58 5.05
N PHE A 95 11.26 21.74 5.78
CA PHE A 95 11.75 21.01 6.96
C PHE A 95 12.20 19.58 6.67
N GLU A 96 11.95 19.08 5.46
CA GLU A 96 12.45 17.79 5.03
C GLU A 96 13.90 17.97 4.58
N GLY A 97 14.82 17.32 5.31
CA GLY A 97 16.25 17.41 5.04
C GLY A 97 16.62 16.98 3.60
N PRO A 98 17.86 17.16 3.16
CA PRO A 98 18.30 17.01 1.76
C PRO A 98 18.14 15.60 1.18
N TYR A 99 17.56 14.67 1.92
CA TYR A 99 17.44 13.25 1.56
C TYR A 99 16.13 12.84 0.88
N ILE A 100 15.11 13.73 0.79
CA ILE A 100 13.80 13.41 0.16
C ILE A 100 13.75 13.84 -1.31
N SER A 101 14.84 14.26 -1.87
CA SER A 101 14.88 14.77 -3.21
C SER A 101 14.94 13.67 -4.27
N ARG A 102 14.11 13.79 -5.29
CA ARG A 102 14.04 13.05 -6.55
C ARG A 102 13.15 11.82 -6.58
N MET A 103 12.11 11.75 -5.78
CA MET A 103 11.02 10.85 -6.06
C MET A 103 10.10 11.47 -7.10
N GLY A 104 9.91 10.80 -8.22
CA GLY A 104 8.97 11.18 -9.25
C GLY A 104 8.19 9.96 -9.73
N ASN A 105 7.08 10.22 -10.34
CA ASN A 105 6.25 9.21 -10.98
C ASN A 105 6.20 9.46 -12.49
N TYR A 106 5.98 8.41 -13.25
CA TYR A 106 5.60 8.49 -14.64
C TYR A 106 4.09 8.57 -14.74
N SER A 107 3.55 9.62 -15.34
CA SER A 107 2.11 9.85 -15.45
C SER A 107 1.70 10.26 -16.86
N SER A 108 0.48 9.88 -17.24
CA SER A 108 -0.15 10.29 -18.50
C SER A 108 -0.67 11.72 -18.51
N GLY A 109 -0.80 12.33 -17.34
CA GLY A 109 -1.42 13.66 -17.21
C GLY A 109 -2.95 13.66 -17.24
N ASN A 110 -3.60 12.92 -18.13
CA ASN A 110 -5.06 12.95 -18.31
C ASN A 110 -5.73 11.59 -18.60
N MET A 111 -4.98 10.54 -18.88
CA MET A 111 -5.57 9.21 -19.11
C MET A 111 -6.01 8.58 -17.79
N ILE A 112 -7.30 8.41 -17.62
CA ILE A 112 -7.91 7.71 -16.47
C ILE A 112 -8.19 6.26 -16.89
N PRO A 113 -7.68 5.26 -16.16
CA PRO A 113 -7.94 3.86 -16.44
C PRO A 113 -9.43 3.50 -16.36
N ILE A 114 -9.89 2.67 -17.28
CA ILE A 114 -11.31 2.28 -17.41
C ILE A 114 -11.49 0.85 -16.90
N PRO A 115 -12.46 0.59 -15.98
CA PRO A 115 -12.79 -0.75 -15.53
C PRO A 115 -13.09 -1.72 -16.69
N GLY A 116 -12.74 -2.99 -16.53
CA GLY A 116 -12.91 -4.05 -17.53
C GLY A 116 -11.81 -4.07 -18.59
N ASN A 117 -10.95 -3.09 -18.70
CA ASN A 117 -9.88 -3.06 -19.70
C ASN A 117 -8.56 -3.58 -19.15
N LYS A 118 -7.80 -4.25 -20.04
CA LYS A 118 -6.44 -4.71 -19.78
C LYS A 118 -5.44 -3.63 -20.15
N TYR A 119 -4.58 -3.27 -19.21
CA TYR A 119 -3.47 -2.36 -19.41
C TYR A 119 -2.15 -3.10 -19.37
N LYS A 120 -1.25 -2.75 -20.28
CA LYS A 120 0.13 -3.26 -20.32
C LYS A 120 1.07 -2.07 -20.42
N ILE A 121 2.15 -2.11 -19.64
CA ILE A 121 3.24 -1.14 -19.78
C ILE A 121 4.51 -1.84 -20.25
N VAL A 122 5.28 -1.11 -21.07
CA VAL A 122 6.62 -1.50 -21.50
C VAL A 122 7.57 -0.38 -21.08
N VAL A 123 8.54 -0.74 -20.25
CA VAL A 123 9.50 0.20 -19.67
C VAL A 123 10.88 -0.09 -20.25
N LYS A 124 11.50 0.95 -20.81
CA LYS A 124 12.86 0.91 -21.33
C LYS A 124 13.70 1.97 -20.67
N ALA A 125 14.84 1.60 -20.10
CA ALA A 125 15.76 2.52 -19.46
C ALA A 125 17.20 2.25 -19.91
N PRO A 126 18.02 3.30 -20.09
CA PRO A 126 19.40 3.13 -20.54
C PRO A 126 20.19 2.19 -19.61
N GLY A 127 20.88 1.23 -20.21
CA GLY A 127 21.75 0.29 -19.46
C GLY A 127 21.04 -0.78 -18.64
N LEU A 128 19.72 -0.91 -18.77
CA LEU A 128 18.92 -1.92 -18.08
C LEU A 128 18.11 -2.75 -19.08
N PRO A 129 17.87 -4.05 -18.79
CA PRO A 129 16.94 -4.86 -19.56
C PRO A 129 15.52 -4.26 -19.55
N ASP A 130 14.81 -4.39 -20.65
CA ASP A 130 13.40 -3.98 -20.76
C ASP A 130 12.54 -4.73 -19.74
N ALA A 131 11.56 -4.03 -19.14
CA ALA A 131 10.60 -4.65 -18.24
C ALA A 131 9.16 -4.41 -18.74
N THR A 132 8.29 -5.38 -18.51
CA THR A 132 6.87 -5.30 -18.88
C THR A 132 5.99 -5.77 -17.75
N ALA A 133 4.84 -5.12 -17.58
CA ALA A 133 3.80 -5.56 -16.66
C ALA A 133 2.42 -5.39 -17.30
N ALA A 134 1.48 -6.24 -16.93
CA ALA A 134 0.11 -6.14 -17.40
C ALA A 134 -0.88 -6.43 -16.27
N VAL A 135 -2.04 -5.77 -16.32
CA VAL A 135 -3.12 -5.94 -15.36
C VAL A 135 -4.46 -5.63 -16.03
N THR A 136 -5.51 -6.34 -15.63
CA THR A 136 -6.89 -5.99 -15.97
C THR A 136 -7.50 -5.25 -14.79
N ILE A 137 -8.12 -4.09 -15.03
CA ILE A 137 -8.86 -3.38 -14.00
C ILE A 137 -10.19 -4.10 -13.79
N PRO A 138 -10.50 -4.56 -12.57
CA PRO A 138 -11.77 -5.22 -12.29
C PRO A 138 -12.98 -4.33 -12.55
N ASN A 139 -14.15 -4.94 -12.64
CA ASN A 139 -15.40 -4.20 -12.68
C ASN A 139 -15.65 -3.43 -11.38
N LEU A 140 -16.34 -2.30 -11.49
CA LEU A 140 -16.64 -1.45 -10.35
C LEU A 140 -17.74 -2.07 -9.49
N VAL A 141 -17.46 -2.31 -8.24
CA VAL A 141 -18.45 -2.59 -7.21
C VAL A 141 -18.68 -1.30 -6.40
N LYS A 142 -19.94 -0.85 -6.37
CA LYS A 142 -20.29 0.44 -5.75
C LYS A 142 -20.60 0.28 -4.26
N ILE A 143 -20.11 1.23 -3.44
CA ILE A 143 -20.68 1.46 -2.12
C ILE A 143 -22.11 1.94 -2.33
N GLU A 144 -23.09 1.25 -1.74
CA GLU A 144 -24.50 1.65 -1.79
C GLU A 144 -24.79 2.76 -0.78
N ARG A 145 -24.23 2.64 0.42
CA ARG A 145 -24.31 3.63 1.49
C ARG A 145 -23.34 3.29 2.63
N VAL A 146 -23.12 4.25 3.50
CA VAL A 146 -22.43 4.06 4.77
C VAL A 146 -23.36 4.46 5.91
N ASP A 147 -23.72 3.50 6.75
CA ASP A 147 -24.51 3.74 7.97
C ASP A 147 -23.59 3.97 9.17
N THR A 148 -23.93 4.87 10.09
CA THR A 148 -23.07 5.21 11.23
C THR A 148 -23.79 5.07 12.56
N PHE A 149 -23.06 4.56 13.56
CA PHE A 149 -23.48 4.48 14.95
C PHE A 149 -22.39 5.10 15.83
N ARG A 150 -22.78 6.03 16.67
CA ARG A 150 -21.87 6.69 17.62
C ARG A 150 -21.90 5.94 18.94
N THR A 151 -20.74 5.57 19.46
CA THR A 151 -20.58 4.96 20.80
C THR A 151 -19.59 5.81 21.61
N ILE A 152 -19.95 6.10 22.85
CA ILE A 152 -19.06 6.76 23.81
C ILE A 152 -18.41 5.66 24.65
N VAL A 153 -17.09 5.59 24.61
CA VAL A 153 -16.31 4.57 25.34
C VAL A 153 -15.47 5.26 26.41
N PRO A 154 -15.52 4.84 27.67
CA PRO A 154 -14.62 5.33 28.70
C PRO A 154 -13.16 5.09 28.29
N LEU A 155 -12.28 6.04 28.56
CA LEU A 155 -10.84 5.82 28.36
C LEU A 155 -10.32 4.77 29.34
N GLN A 156 -9.54 3.85 28.82
CA GLN A 156 -8.89 2.79 29.63
C GLN A 156 -7.82 3.38 30.57
N TYR A 157 -7.24 4.53 30.21
CA TYR A 157 -6.33 5.32 31.04
C TYR A 157 -6.87 6.75 31.11
N PRO A 158 -7.21 7.25 32.29
CA PRO A 158 -7.72 8.60 32.44
C PRO A 158 -6.62 9.61 32.10
N ASP A 159 -6.81 10.31 31.00
CA ASP A 159 -6.10 11.55 30.72
C ASP A 159 -6.79 12.65 31.53
N PRO A 160 -6.06 13.49 32.29
CA PRO A 160 -6.67 14.55 33.11
C PRO A 160 -7.46 15.58 32.26
N TYR A 161 -7.24 15.60 30.96
CA TYR A 161 -7.91 16.53 30.03
C TYR A 161 -8.94 15.87 29.13
N ILE A 162 -8.95 14.53 29.01
CA ILE A 162 -9.84 13.76 28.13
C ILE A 162 -10.50 12.66 28.94
N THR A 163 -11.80 12.80 29.19
CA THR A 163 -12.54 11.85 30.03
C THR A 163 -13.21 10.73 29.22
N THR A 164 -13.41 10.92 27.92
CA THR A 164 -14.11 9.96 27.06
C THR A 164 -13.51 9.91 25.66
N ASN A 165 -13.45 8.69 25.09
CA ASN A 165 -13.16 8.48 23.69
C ASN A 165 -14.49 8.27 22.95
N VAL A 166 -14.69 8.93 21.85
CA VAL A 166 -15.86 8.71 20.98
C VAL A 166 -15.45 7.83 19.84
N GLN A 167 -16.07 6.68 19.74
CA GLN A 167 -15.90 5.76 18.63
C GLN A 167 -17.09 5.85 17.67
N LEU A 168 -16.80 5.84 16.38
CA LEU A 168 -17.80 5.75 15.33
C LEU A 168 -17.70 4.37 14.70
N THR A 169 -18.77 3.60 14.81
CA THR A 169 -18.93 2.38 14.03
C THR A 169 -19.64 2.74 12.74
N CYS A 170 -19.00 2.48 11.62
CA CYS A 170 -19.53 2.72 10.29
C CYS A 170 -19.73 1.38 9.59
N ASN A 171 -20.90 1.14 9.02
CA ASN A 171 -21.17 -0.03 8.19
C ASN A 171 -21.10 0.37 6.73
N VAL A 172 -20.08 -0.07 6.03
CA VAL A 172 -19.94 0.09 4.58
C VAL A 172 -20.75 -0.98 3.87
N ILE A 173 -21.77 -0.58 3.11
CA ILE A 173 -22.72 -1.49 2.49
C ILE A 173 -22.51 -1.51 1.00
N PHE A 174 -22.30 -2.72 0.44
CA PHE A 174 -22.18 -2.99 -0.99
C PHE A 174 -22.71 -4.38 -1.33
N THR A 175 -22.92 -4.65 -2.60
CA THR A 175 -23.35 -5.98 -3.09
C THR A 175 -22.27 -6.55 -4.01
N ASP A 176 -21.81 -7.75 -3.70
CA ASP A 176 -20.88 -8.51 -4.54
C ASP A 176 -21.63 -9.12 -5.73
N PRO A 177 -21.08 -9.08 -6.96
CA PRO A 177 -21.79 -9.59 -8.15
C PRO A 177 -21.96 -11.11 -8.22
N GLY A 178 -21.13 -11.91 -7.55
CA GLY A 178 -21.25 -13.35 -7.39
C GLY A 178 -21.04 -14.22 -8.63
N ASN A 179 -20.71 -13.63 -9.76
CA ASN A 179 -20.48 -14.35 -11.03
C ASN A 179 -18.99 -14.52 -11.37
N GLU A 180 -18.14 -13.94 -10.58
CA GLU A 180 -16.68 -13.95 -10.71
C GLU A 180 -16.04 -13.90 -9.33
N ILE A 181 -14.75 -14.25 -9.24
CA ILE A 181 -13.99 -14.09 -7.98
C ILE A 181 -13.54 -12.64 -7.89
N ASN A 182 -13.92 -11.99 -6.80
CA ASN A 182 -13.62 -10.59 -6.55
C ASN A 182 -12.67 -10.43 -5.37
N TYR A 183 -11.82 -9.42 -5.47
CA TYR A 183 -10.91 -9.01 -4.41
C TYR A 183 -11.15 -7.54 -4.10
N TYR A 184 -11.21 -7.21 -2.84
CA TYR A 184 -11.54 -5.88 -2.36
C TYR A 184 -10.46 -5.33 -1.45
N MET A 185 -10.37 -4.00 -1.44
CA MET A 185 -9.59 -3.27 -0.44
C MET A 185 -10.43 -2.09 0.04
N LEU A 186 -10.58 -1.94 1.35
CA LEU A 186 -11.23 -0.79 1.95
C LEU A 186 -10.18 0.13 2.56
N ASN A 187 -10.33 1.41 2.31
CA ASN A 187 -9.50 2.48 2.85
C ASN A 187 -10.40 3.61 3.34
N ILE A 188 -10.03 4.24 4.45
CA ILE A 188 -10.77 5.34 5.06
C ILE A 188 -9.80 6.49 5.30
N TYR A 189 -10.18 7.69 4.86
CA TYR A 189 -9.36 8.87 5.08
C TYR A 189 -10.24 10.09 5.35
N TYR A 190 -9.67 11.11 5.97
CA TYR A 190 -10.30 12.42 6.04
C TYR A 190 -9.43 13.47 5.38
N VAL A 191 -10.08 14.53 4.94
CA VAL A 191 -9.42 15.69 4.35
C VAL A 191 -9.49 16.85 5.33
N HIS A 192 -8.34 17.39 5.64
CA HIS A 192 -8.20 18.62 6.42
C HIS A 192 -7.66 19.74 5.52
N GLU A 193 -8.37 20.85 5.51
CA GLU A 193 -7.93 22.05 4.80
C GLU A 193 -7.42 23.06 5.83
N ALA A 194 -6.12 23.33 5.81
CA ALA A 194 -5.51 24.32 6.68
C ALA A 194 -4.49 25.15 5.89
N TRP A 195 -4.47 26.47 6.13
CA TRP A 195 -3.53 27.42 5.53
C TRP A 195 -3.45 27.36 4.00
N GLY A 196 -4.57 27.06 3.33
CA GLY A 196 -4.60 26.94 1.87
C GLY A 196 -4.07 25.63 1.31
N TYR A 197 -3.71 24.68 2.15
CA TYR A 197 -3.28 23.35 1.76
C TYR A 197 -4.32 22.31 2.13
N ARG A 198 -4.45 21.30 1.27
CA ARG A 198 -5.33 20.17 1.48
C ARG A 198 -4.51 18.97 1.90
N HIS A 199 -4.68 18.51 3.13
CA HIS A 199 -4.01 17.35 3.68
C HIS A 199 -4.96 16.17 3.74
N CYS A 200 -4.53 15.02 3.20
CA CYS A 200 -5.27 13.76 3.31
C CYS A 200 -4.61 12.92 4.40
N PHE A 201 -5.40 12.57 5.41
CA PHE A 201 -4.95 11.70 6.50
C PHE A 201 -5.71 10.38 6.44
N ILE A 202 -4.97 9.29 6.47
CA ILE A 202 -5.56 7.98 6.49
C ILE A 202 -5.84 7.61 7.92
N LEU A 203 -7.02 7.04 8.12
CA LEU A 203 -7.51 6.67 9.42
C LEU A 203 -7.17 5.23 9.75
N ASN A 204 -6.70 5.03 10.97
CA ASN A 204 -6.68 3.73 11.59
C ASN A 204 -8.11 3.31 11.89
N PHE A 205 -8.52 2.15 11.46
CA PHE A 205 -9.82 1.61 11.80
C PHE A 205 -9.70 0.16 12.26
N PHE A 206 -10.63 -0.23 13.14
CA PHE A 206 -10.74 -1.60 13.60
C PHE A 206 -11.85 -2.30 12.81
N CYS A 207 -11.58 -3.51 12.34
CA CYS A 207 -12.57 -4.38 11.76
C CYS A 207 -12.66 -5.65 12.61
N ASN A 208 -13.82 -5.87 13.22
CA ASN A 208 -14.08 -7.01 14.11
C ASN A 208 -14.86 -8.13 13.39
N ASP A 209 -15.20 -7.96 12.13
CA ASP A 209 -15.92 -8.94 11.35
C ASP A 209 -14.99 -10.06 10.87
N PRO A 210 -15.43 -11.32 10.84
CA PRO A 210 -14.66 -12.45 10.30
C PRO A 210 -14.43 -12.39 8.77
N ILE A 211 -15.06 -11.45 8.05
CA ILE A 211 -14.93 -11.32 6.60
C ILE A 211 -13.46 -11.16 6.14
N PRO A 212 -12.62 -10.31 6.74
CA PRO A 212 -11.23 -10.27 6.36
C PRO A 212 -10.44 -11.38 7.04
N GLU A 213 -10.17 -12.45 6.34
CA GLU A 213 -9.22 -13.49 6.76
C GLU A 213 -7.81 -12.89 6.96
N GLU A 214 -7.51 -11.76 6.31
CA GLU A 214 -6.20 -11.11 6.35
C GLU A 214 -6.36 -9.60 6.53
N LYS A 215 -5.86 -9.09 7.65
CA LYS A 215 -5.74 -7.65 7.91
C LYS A 215 -4.36 -7.18 7.53
N PHE A 216 -4.25 -6.30 6.55
CA PHE A 216 -3.01 -5.60 6.27
C PHE A 216 -2.96 -4.35 7.14
N ALA A 217 -2.08 -4.36 8.15
CA ALA A 217 -2.03 -3.28 9.13
C ALA A 217 -1.35 -2.02 8.60
N ARG A 218 -0.49 -2.14 7.62
CA ARG A 218 0.29 -1.03 7.06
C ARG A 218 0.59 -1.24 5.61
N TRP A 219 0.37 -0.21 4.82
CA TRP A 219 0.96 -0.11 3.52
C TRP A 219 1.68 1.23 3.43
N GLY A 220 3.01 1.19 3.64
CA GLY A 220 3.87 2.32 3.43
C GLY A 220 4.12 2.49 1.94
N THR A 221 3.53 3.49 1.32
CA THR A 221 4.21 4.15 0.21
C THR A 221 5.38 4.91 0.84
N PHE A 222 6.55 4.90 0.20
CA PHE A 222 7.72 5.63 0.65
C PHE A 222 7.42 7.13 0.86
N GLY A 223 6.98 7.48 2.04
CA GLY A 223 6.55 8.77 2.51
C GLY A 223 5.76 8.52 3.80
N ASN A 224 5.80 9.42 4.75
CA ASN A 224 5.29 9.26 6.12
C ASN A 224 3.77 8.93 6.27
N ASP A 225 3.07 8.61 5.18
CA ASP A 225 1.65 8.31 5.18
C ASP A 225 1.44 6.79 5.22
N GLU A 226 1.39 6.24 6.43
CA GLU A 226 0.98 4.85 6.66
C GLU A 226 -0.50 4.69 6.29
N LEU A 227 -0.76 4.14 5.10
CA LEU A 227 -2.10 3.77 4.66
C LEU A 227 -2.52 2.51 5.39
N GLN A 228 -3.44 2.62 6.31
CA GLN A 228 -4.13 1.45 6.81
C GLN A 228 -5.26 1.09 5.84
N ALA A 229 -5.16 -0.09 5.28
CA ALA A 229 -6.15 -0.66 4.41
C ALA A 229 -6.45 -2.10 4.81
N VAL A 230 -7.66 -2.56 4.56
CA VAL A 230 -8.04 -3.97 4.74
C VAL A 230 -8.33 -4.54 3.38
N ALA A 231 -7.58 -5.57 2.97
CA ALA A 231 -7.83 -6.31 1.74
C ALA A 231 -8.43 -7.69 2.05
N PHE A 232 -9.40 -8.12 1.25
CA PHE A 232 -10.13 -9.37 1.42
C PHE A 232 -10.64 -9.92 0.08
N SER A 233 -10.96 -11.22 0.05
CA SER A 233 -11.63 -11.87 -1.08
C SER A 233 -13.11 -12.03 -0.83
N ASP A 234 -13.88 -12.26 -1.89
CA ASP A 234 -15.33 -12.49 -1.84
C ASP A 234 -15.75 -13.87 -1.36
N LYS A 235 -14.84 -14.77 -0.99
CA LYS A 235 -15.12 -16.19 -0.65
C LYS A 235 -16.34 -16.42 0.23
N ILE A 236 -16.60 -15.50 1.18
CA ILE A 236 -17.71 -15.63 2.15
C ILE A 236 -18.93 -14.81 1.72
N ILE A 237 -18.72 -13.78 0.89
CA ILE A 237 -19.75 -12.81 0.52
C ILE A 237 -20.20 -12.89 -0.93
N SER A 238 -19.67 -13.86 -1.71
CA SER A 238 -19.94 -13.99 -3.13
C SER A 238 -21.43 -14.01 -3.44
N GLY A 239 -21.86 -13.07 -4.30
CA GLY A 239 -23.26 -12.87 -4.69
C GLY A 239 -24.17 -12.32 -3.59
N LYS A 240 -23.63 -11.79 -2.50
CA LYS A 240 -24.41 -11.32 -1.36
C LYS A 240 -24.26 -9.83 -1.14
N LYS A 241 -25.28 -9.26 -0.50
CA LYS A 241 -25.17 -7.94 0.09
C LYS A 241 -24.32 -8.01 1.36
N CYS A 242 -23.25 -7.24 1.39
CA CYS A 242 -22.31 -7.17 2.48
C CYS A 242 -22.53 -5.88 3.30
N SER A 243 -22.45 -6.01 4.63
CA SER A 243 -22.34 -4.89 5.55
C SER A 243 -21.01 -5.03 6.29
N PHE A 244 -20.04 -4.22 5.94
CA PHE A 244 -18.68 -4.29 6.46
C PHE A 244 -18.49 -3.28 7.60
N PRO A 245 -18.44 -3.73 8.87
CA PRO A 245 -18.31 -2.84 10.00
C PRO A 245 -16.86 -2.39 10.18
N VAL A 246 -16.67 -1.09 10.34
CA VAL A 246 -15.41 -0.46 10.70
C VAL A 246 -15.61 0.47 11.88
N THR A 247 -14.67 0.51 12.81
CA THR A 247 -14.70 1.42 13.96
C THR A 247 -13.55 2.40 13.84
N ILE A 248 -13.87 3.69 13.90
CA ILE A 248 -12.94 4.81 13.82
C ILE A 248 -12.93 5.53 15.16
N GLU A 249 -11.77 5.85 15.68
CA GLU A 249 -11.65 6.71 16.87
C GLU A 249 -11.64 8.18 16.46
N LEU A 250 -12.53 9.00 17.05
CA LEU A 250 -12.62 10.42 16.68
C LEU A 250 -11.36 11.21 17.01
N ARG A 251 -10.57 10.79 18.00
CA ARG A 251 -9.26 11.41 18.27
C ARG A 251 -8.33 11.36 17.05
N ASP A 252 -8.43 10.30 16.24
CA ASP A 252 -7.61 10.12 15.05
C ASP A 252 -8.02 11.06 13.91
N LEU A 253 -9.18 11.70 14.02
CA LEU A 253 -9.64 12.75 13.11
C LEU A 253 -8.94 14.11 13.35
N GLY A 254 -7.99 14.19 14.31
CA GLY A 254 -7.27 15.42 14.61
C GLY A 254 -8.18 16.54 15.13
N PHE A 255 -9.27 16.20 15.84
CA PHE A 255 -10.04 17.20 16.56
C PHE A 255 -9.13 17.83 17.62
N PRO A 256 -9.06 19.16 17.71
CA PRO A 256 -8.23 19.80 18.71
C PRO A 256 -8.74 19.38 20.10
N PHE A 257 -7.82 18.92 20.94
CA PHE A 257 -8.12 18.61 22.36
C PHE A 257 -8.49 19.86 23.17
N TYR A 258 -8.32 21.02 22.58
CA TYR A 258 -8.66 22.30 23.21
C TYR A 258 -9.79 22.97 22.43
N PRO A 259 -10.83 23.46 23.10
CA PRO A 259 -11.83 24.32 22.45
C PRO A 259 -11.09 25.54 21.87
N VAL A 260 -11.27 25.78 20.57
CA VAL A 260 -10.73 26.99 19.95
C VAL A 260 -11.51 28.17 20.56
N PRO A 261 -10.83 29.15 21.16
CA PRO A 261 -11.48 30.16 21.98
C PRO A 261 -12.43 31.11 21.24
N ASP A 262 -12.40 31.12 19.91
CA ASP A 262 -13.13 32.12 19.09
C ASP A 262 -14.45 31.63 18.50
N GLY A 263 -14.87 30.39 18.76
CA GLY A 263 -16.17 29.88 18.33
C GLY A 263 -16.45 29.86 16.83
N THR A 264 -15.41 30.11 16.01
CA THR A 264 -15.55 30.25 14.55
C THR A 264 -15.36 28.92 13.79
N ASP A 265 -14.84 27.89 14.44
CA ASP A 265 -14.59 26.59 13.80
C ASP A 265 -15.77 25.63 14.09
N THR A 266 -16.76 25.61 13.23
CA THR A 266 -17.68 24.48 13.17
C THR A 266 -16.87 23.28 12.71
N HIS A 267 -16.42 22.45 13.66
CA HIS A 267 -15.55 21.29 13.44
C HIS A 267 -16.23 20.25 12.55
N LYS A 268 -16.29 20.55 11.25
CA LYS A 268 -16.76 19.61 10.22
C LYS A 268 -15.58 18.88 9.64
N LYS A 269 -15.61 17.55 9.69
CA LYS A 269 -14.64 16.70 9.01
C LYS A 269 -15.36 15.84 7.98
N ASN A 270 -14.88 15.87 6.75
CA ASN A 270 -15.34 14.97 5.70
C ASN A 270 -14.51 13.70 5.78
N VAL A 271 -15.14 12.58 6.12
CA VAL A 271 -14.53 11.26 6.12
C VAL A 271 -14.98 10.53 4.86
N TYR A 272 -14.02 10.03 4.13
CA TYR A 272 -14.20 9.34 2.86
C TYR A 272 -13.94 7.85 3.05
N PHE A 273 -14.87 7.05 2.55
CA PHE A 273 -14.77 5.60 2.48
C PHE A 273 -14.51 5.22 1.04
N ARG A 274 -13.42 4.50 0.79
CA ARG A 274 -13.07 4.06 -0.57
C ARG A 274 -13.01 2.54 -0.62
N LEU A 275 -13.91 1.96 -1.40
CA LEU A 275 -13.91 0.55 -1.74
C LEU A 275 -13.24 0.37 -3.10
N TYR A 276 -12.16 -0.36 -3.11
CA TYR A 276 -11.43 -0.74 -4.32
C TYR A 276 -11.81 -2.16 -4.69
N SER A 277 -12.30 -2.38 -5.90
CA SER A 277 -12.26 -3.71 -6.53
C SER A 277 -10.87 -3.86 -7.11
N ILE A 278 -10.01 -4.69 -6.51
CA ILE A 278 -8.60 -4.81 -6.88
C ILE A 278 -8.34 -6.05 -7.73
N SER A 279 -7.32 -6.00 -8.59
CA SER A 279 -6.92 -7.14 -9.40
C SER A 279 -6.33 -8.27 -8.54
N GLU A 280 -6.46 -9.51 -9.01
CA GLU A 280 -5.94 -10.69 -8.31
C GLU A 280 -4.43 -10.61 -8.06
N GLU A 281 -3.67 -10.11 -9.04
CA GLU A 281 -2.22 -9.96 -8.94
C GLU A 281 -1.85 -9.01 -7.81
N TYR A 282 -2.61 -7.91 -7.68
CA TYR A 282 -2.39 -6.94 -6.62
C TYR A 282 -2.78 -7.49 -5.24
N TYR A 283 -3.89 -8.22 -5.15
CA TYR A 283 -4.28 -8.92 -3.93
C TYR A 283 -3.19 -9.91 -3.47
N LYS A 284 -2.70 -10.77 -4.38
CA LYS A 284 -1.60 -11.71 -4.09
C LYS A 284 -0.30 -11.00 -3.67
N TYR A 285 -0.02 -9.85 -4.31
CA TYR A 285 1.12 -9.02 -3.93
C TYR A 285 0.99 -8.54 -2.48
N LEU A 286 -0.15 -7.95 -2.11
CA LEU A 286 -0.41 -7.48 -0.75
C LEU A 286 -0.31 -8.62 0.28
N GLN A 287 -0.91 -9.77 -0.04
CA GLN A 287 -0.88 -10.96 0.81
C GLN A 287 0.55 -11.44 1.08
N THR A 288 1.35 -11.57 0.02
CA THR A 288 2.73 -12.03 0.15
C THR A 288 3.65 -10.99 0.79
N LEU A 289 3.41 -9.70 0.54
CA LEU A 289 4.12 -8.60 1.20
C LEU A 289 3.86 -8.59 2.71
N ASN A 290 2.61 -8.69 3.14
CA ASN A 290 2.26 -8.78 4.56
C ASN A 290 2.93 -9.99 5.24
N LYS A 291 2.99 -11.12 4.55
CA LYS A 291 3.68 -12.32 5.04
C LYS A 291 5.20 -12.09 5.15
N TYR A 292 5.79 -11.42 4.17
CA TYR A 292 7.20 -11.03 4.20
C TYR A 292 7.50 -10.10 5.39
N GLU A 293 6.69 -9.05 5.59
CA GLU A 293 6.88 -8.10 6.69
C GLU A 293 6.74 -8.74 8.07
N LYS A 294 5.78 -9.64 8.26
CA LYS A 294 5.62 -10.40 9.52
C LYS A 294 6.83 -11.30 9.81
N ASN A 295 7.48 -11.82 8.77
CA ASN A 295 8.60 -12.75 8.89
C ASN A 295 9.97 -12.05 8.90
N TYR A 296 10.04 -10.79 8.49
CA TYR A 296 11.30 -10.06 8.28
C TYR A 296 12.24 -10.05 9.49
N ASN A 297 11.71 -9.96 10.71
CA ASN A 297 12.48 -9.95 11.94
C ASN A 297 12.63 -11.34 12.59
N ASN A 298 12.15 -12.41 11.96
CA ASN A 298 12.26 -13.77 12.47
C ASN A 298 13.28 -14.58 11.66
N PRO A 299 14.51 -14.76 12.17
CA PRO A 299 15.56 -15.47 11.44
C PRO A 299 15.27 -16.99 11.25
N LEU A 300 14.27 -17.52 11.93
CA LEU A 300 13.86 -18.92 11.82
C LEU A 300 12.66 -19.14 10.88
N SER A 301 12.13 -18.06 10.30
CA SER A 301 11.03 -18.17 9.34
C SER A 301 11.53 -18.49 7.94
N ASP A 302 10.71 -19.21 7.18
CA ASP A 302 10.99 -19.47 5.78
C ASP A 302 11.00 -18.16 4.98
N PRO A 303 11.90 -18.01 3.99
CA PRO A 303 11.91 -16.88 3.09
C PRO A 303 10.59 -16.75 2.33
N VAL A 304 10.01 -15.56 2.31
CA VAL A 304 8.78 -15.27 1.57
C VAL A 304 9.11 -14.58 0.26
N LEU A 305 8.70 -15.20 -0.86
CA LEU A 305 8.75 -14.56 -2.16
C LEU A 305 7.54 -13.64 -2.34
N VAL A 306 7.77 -12.34 -2.46
CA VAL A 306 6.70 -11.38 -2.75
C VAL A 306 6.24 -11.54 -4.20
N ASN A 307 4.91 -11.64 -4.40
CA ASN A 307 4.33 -11.83 -5.72
C ASN A 307 4.61 -10.63 -6.63
N SER A 308 4.87 -10.91 -7.91
CA SER A 308 5.18 -9.91 -8.93
C SER A 308 4.54 -10.31 -10.26
N ASN A 309 4.02 -9.33 -11.01
CA ASN A 309 3.58 -9.51 -12.39
C ASN A 309 4.47 -8.80 -13.41
N VAL A 310 5.70 -8.45 -13.00
CA VAL A 310 6.68 -7.77 -13.85
C VAL A 310 7.60 -8.79 -14.50
N ASN A 311 7.58 -8.85 -15.82
CA ASN A 311 8.50 -9.65 -16.62
C ASN A 311 9.76 -8.84 -16.95
N GLY A 312 10.94 -9.44 -16.78
CA GLY A 312 12.23 -8.78 -17.01
C GLY A 312 12.68 -7.83 -15.89
N GLY A 313 11.87 -7.67 -14.83
CA GLY A 313 12.14 -6.78 -13.70
C GLY A 313 11.48 -7.23 -12.42
N TYR A 314 11.25 -6.29 -11.50
CA TYR A 314 10.66 -6.52 -10.18
C TYR A 314 9.47 -5.59 -9.93
N GLY A 315 8.68 -5.87 -8.89
CA GLY A 315 7.60 -5.02 -8.41
C GLY A 315 6.22 -5.48 -8.85
N ILE A 316 5.27 -4.55 -8.93
CA ILE A 316 3.85 -4.84 -9.20
C ILE A 316 3.20 -3.72 -10.00
N LEU A 317 2.40 -4.08 -10.99
CA LEU A 317 1.38 -3.24 -11.59
C LEU A 317 0.02 -3.76 -11.14
N GLY A 318 -0.60 -3.11 -10.17
CA GLY A 318 -1.95 -3.39 -9.72
C GLY A 318 -2.98 -2.58 -10.48
N GLY A 319 -4.21 -3.09 -10.55
CA GLY A 319 -5.37 -2.40 -11.11
C GLY A 319 -6.51 -2.34 -10.11
N ALA A 320 -7.23 -1.23 -10.05
CA ALA A 320 -8.40 -1.12 -9.21
C ALA A 320 -9.50 -0.23 -9.81
N ALA A 321 -10.76 -0.68 -9.68
CA ALA A 321 -11.91 0.18 -9.83
C ALA A 321 -12.32 0.72 -8.46
N VAL A 322 -12.62 2.01 -8.35
CA VAL A 322 -12.81 2.70 -7.07
C VAL A 322 -14.20 3.27 -6.95
N SER A 323 -14.89 2.89 -5.88
CA SER A 323 -16.12 3.53 -5.41
C SER A 323 -15.86 4.30 -4.12
N SER A 324 -16.35 5.52 -4.05
CA SER A 324 -16.20 6.37 -2.86
C SER A 324 -17.55 6.85 -2.36
N ASP A 325 -17.67 6.91 -1.05
CA ASP A 325 -18.76 7.58 -0.34
C ASP A 325 -18.18 8.45 0.79
N SER A 326 -18.88 9.45 1.25
CA SER A 326 -18.37 10.37 2.26
C SER A 326 -19.44 10.76 3.28
N LEU A 327 -19.00 10.93 4.52
CA LEU A 327 -19.82 11.39 5.62
C LEU A 327 -19.21 12.65 6.22
N VAL A 328 -20.09 13.58 6.60
CA VAL A 328 -19.70 14.80 7.32
C VAL A 328 -19.94 14.58 8.80
N PHE A 329 -18.89 14.62 9.58
CA PHE A 329 -18.96 14.59 11.03
C PHE A 329 -18.87 16.01 11.57
N THR A 330 -19.84 16.37 12.41
CA THR A 330 -19.86 17.62 13.19
C THR A 330 -19.65 17.28 14.65
N TYR A 331 -18.79 18.05 15.31
CA TYR A 331 -18.49 17.88 16.73
C TYR A 331 -19.14 18.96 17.58
#